data_e42a019fe74138d23ca3ec19d5a5075e
#
_entry.id   e42a019fe74138d23ca3ec19d5a5075e
#
_cell.length_a   1.000
_cell.length_b   1.000
_cell.length_c   1.000
_cell.angle_alpha   90.00
_cell.angle_beta   90.00
_cell.angle_gamma   90.00
#
_symmetry.space_group_name_H-M   'P 1'
#
loop_
_entity.id
_entity.type
_entity.pdbx_description
1 polymer ?
#
loop_
_entity_poly.entity_id
_entity_poly.type
_entity_poly.pdbx_seq_one_letter_code
_entity_poly.pdbx_strand_id
1 'polypeptide(L)'
;MLAILLPLVAYFIVKKKSETAIHMPAHYLPDSVVMVTKKGKRSEDTVWHQVPDFKLTNQEGKIVTLDSLRGKIIIADFFFTHCPTICPGLTMNMKRLAESIHNGQRVGDRTNKQVHFISLSIDPERDSVERLKYWADRYQINPDQWWLLTGDKKQI
;
A
#
# COMPACT_ATOMS: atom_id res chain seq x y z
N MET A 1 -16.08 39.44 23.36
CA MET A 1 -15.27 38.24 23.75
C MET A 1 -15.98 36.95 23.43
N LEU A 2 -17.28 36.78 23.60
CA LEU A 2 -18.03 35.54 23.31
C LEU A 2 -18.00 35.14 21.83
N ALA A 3 -18.01 36.12 20.90
CA ALA A 3 -18.03 35.88 19.45
C ALA A 3 -16.75 35.20 18.88
N ILE A 4 -15.64 35.30 19.58
CA ILE A 4 -14.38 34.65 19.15
C ILE A 4 -14.19 33.28 19.85
N LEU A 5 -14.70 33.15 21.08
CA LEU A 5 -14.55 31.96 21.89
C LEU A 5 -15.37 30.79 21.33
N LEU A 6 -16.57 31.04 20.80
CA LEU A 6 -17.48 30.04 20.28
C LEU A 6 -16.92 29.32 19.01
N PRO A 7 -16.40 30.02 17.99
CA PRO A 7 -15.77 29.34 16.84
C PRO A 7 -14.49 28.63 17.19
N LEU A 8 -13.73 29.11 18.18
CA LEU A 8 -12.50 28.46 18.65
C LEU A 8 -12.81 27.12 19.35
N VAL A 9 -13.81 27.09 20.22
CA VAL A 9 -14.30 25.86 20.87
C VAL A 9 -14.84 24.88 19.83
N ALA A 10 -15.66 25.35 18.88
CA ALA A 10 -16.18 24.53 17.80
C ALA A 10 -15.04 23.93 16.95
N TYR A 11 -14.02 24.71 16.62
CA TYR A 11 -12.84 24.23 15.89
C TYR A 11 -12.11 23.12 16.66
N PHE A 12 -11.88 23.27 17.95
CA PHE A 12 -11.20 22.24 18.76
C PHE A 12 -12.05 20.96 18.89
N ILE A 13 -13.37 21.07 19.02
CA ILE A 13 -14.28 19.94 19.09
C ILE A 13 -14.28 19.18 17.75
N VAL A 14 -14.38 19.88 16.62
CA VAL A 14 -14.35 19.29 15.28
C VAL A 14 -12.99 18.63 15.01
N LYS A 15 -11.89 19.31 15.34
CA LYS A 15 -10.53 18.77 15.18
C LYS A 15 -10.35 17.49 15.97
N LYS A 16 -10.73 17.46 17.25
CA LYS A 16 -10.63 16.29 18.11
C LYS A 16 -11.52 15.12 17.66
N LYS A 17 -12.72 15.40 17.15
CA LYS A 17 -13.60 14.35 16.58
C LYS A 17 -13.15 13.88 15.20
N SER A 18 -12.53 14.74 14.39
CA SER A 18 -11.99 14.36 13.08
C SER A 18 -10.81 13.41 13.18
N GLU A 19 -9.96 13.55 14.20
CA GLU A 19 -8.83 12.64 14.45
C GLU A 19 -9.28 11.23 14.88
N THR A 20 -10.51 11.09 15.41
CA THR A 20 -11.10 9.82 15.86
C THR A 20 -12.10 9.21 14.87
N ALA A 21 -12.43 9.89 13.76
CA ALA A 21 -13.56 9.52 12.89
C ALA A 21 -13.25 8.36 11.91
N ILE A 22 -11.97 8.02 11.67
CA ILE A 22 -11.59 6.91 10.79
C ILE A 22 -10.86 5.87 11.63
N HIS A 23 -11.63 4.93 12.17
CA HIS A 23 -11.05 3.76 12.82
C HIS A 23 -10.86 2.69 11.74
N MET A 24 -9.68 2.65 11.13
CA MET A 24 -9.32 1.52 10.29
C MET A 24 -9.08 0.30 11.18
N PRO A 25 -9.65 -0.88 10.87
CA PRO A 25 -9.31 -2.10 11.58
C PRO A 25 -7.80 -2.35 11.42
N ALA A 26 -7.12 -2.57 12.55
CA ALA A 26 -5.68 -2.81 12.56
C ALA A 26 -5.29 -4.10 11.82
N HIS A 27 -6.25 -5.04 11.70
CA HIS A 27 -6.04 -6.36 11.09
C HIS A 27 -7.32 -6.81 10.38
N TYR A 28 -7.17 -7.49 9.23
CA TYR A 28 -8.29 -7.84 8.37
C TYR A 28 -8.51 -9.35 8.22
N LEU A 29 -7.43 -10.14 8.18
CA LEU A 29 -7.48 -11.58 7.93
C LEU A 29 -6.96 -12.34 9.16
N PRO A 30 -7.82 -13.03 9.91
CA PRO A 30 -7.38 -13.95 10.95
C PRO A 30 -6.94 -15.27 10.33
N ASP A 31 -5.76 -15.78 10.72
CA ASP A 31 -5.29 -17.11 10.35
C ASP A 31 -5.86 -18.17 11.28
N SER A 32 -5.91 -17.88 12.57
CA SER A 32 -6.46 -18.80 13.57
C SER A 32 -6.84 -18.07 14.86
N VAL A 33 -7.71 -18.70 15.64
CA VAL A 33 -8.02 -18.26 17.02
C VAL A 33 -7.38 -19.27 17.95
N VAL A 34 -6.48 -18.79 18.82
CA VAL A 34 -5.78 -19.60 19.81
C VAL A 34 -6.24 -19.24 21.22
N MET A 35 -6.37 -20.27 22.08
CA MET A 35 -6.66 -20.06 23.50
C MET A 35 -5.37 -19.72 24.23
N VAL A 36 -5.27 -18.51 24.76
CA VAL A 36 -4.12 -18.05 25.54
C VAL A 36 -4.51 -17.86 27.01
N THR A 37 -3.70 -18.37 27.91
CA THR A 37 -3.90 -18.17 29.33
C THR A 37 -3.05 -16.98 29.80
N LYS A 38 -3.67 -15.80 29.94
CA LYS A 38 -3.01 -14.60 30.51
C LYS A 38 -3.48 -14.42 31.98
N LYS A 39 -2.55 -14.41 32.91
CA LYS A 39 -2.83 -14.21 34.37
C LYS A 39 -3.90 -15.16 34.93
N GLY A 40 -3.85 -16.45 34.57
CA GLY A 40 -4.80 -17.46 35.07
C GLY A 40 -6.20 -17.43 34.46
N LYS A 41 -6.49 -16.48 33.53
CA LYS A 41 -7.75 -16.46 32.77
C LYS A 41 -7.49 -16.93 31.34
N ARG A 42 -8.31 -17.88 30.87
CA ARG A 42 -8.35 -18.28 29.46
C ARG A 42 -9.04 -17.18 28.67
N SER A 43 -8.39 -16.68 27.63
CA SER A 43 -8.95 -15.74 26.68
C SER A 43 -8.64 -16.21 25.27
N GLU A 44 -9.54 -15.96 24.34
CA GLU A 44 -9.28 -16.13 22.92
C GLU A 44 -8.37 -15.00 22.46
N ASP A 45 -7.30 -15.37 21.75
CA ASP A 45 -6.40 -14.44 21.07
C ASP A 45 -6.36 -14.78 19.58
N THR A 46 -6.40 -13.77 18.73
CA THR A 46 -6.47 -13.96 17.27
C THR A 46 -5.08 -13.85 16.69
N VAL A 47 -4.64 -14.89 15.98
CA VAL A 47 -3.43 -14.84 15.19
C VAL A 47 -3.79 -14.22 13.83
N TRP A 48 -3.20 -13.08 13.55
CA TRP A 48 -3.47 -12.33 12.32
C TRP A 48 -2.51 -12.73 11.22
N HIS A 49 -3.05 -12.82 10.00
CA HIS A 49 -2.26 -13.11 8.81
C HIS A 49 -1.15 -12.07 8.63
N GLN A 50 0.07 -12.55 8.39
CA GLN A 50 1.22 -11.72 8.06
C GLN A 50 1.65 -12.01 6.64
N VAL A 51 1.88 -10.95 5.87
CA VAL A 51 2.46 -11.08 4.54
C VAL A 51 3.86 -11.68 4.69
N PRO A 52 4.16 -12.82 4.04
CA PRO A 52 5.47 -13.44 4.12
C PRO A 52 6.55 -12.54 3.52
N ASP A 53 7.78 -12.69 4.01
CA ASP A 53 8.92 -12.02 3.42
C ASP A 53 9.13 -12.49 1.98
N PHE A 54 9.43 -11.54 1.11
CA PHE A 54 9.74 -11.79 -0.30
C PHE A 54 11.03 -11.10 -0.72
N LYS A 55 11.64 -11.61 -1.76
CA LYS A 55 12.79 -11.03 -2.43
C LYS A 55 12.55 -11.03 -3.93
N LEU A 56 12.11 -9.90 -4.46
CA LEU A 56 11.73 -9.71 -5.85
C LEU A 56 12.62 -8.64 -6.50
N THR A 57 12.56 -8.53 -7.82
CA THR A 57 13.33 -7.55 -8.59
C THR A 57 12.36 -6.54 -9.21
N ASN A 58 12.68 -5.25 -9.12
CA ASN A 58 11.86 -4.21 -9.72
C ASN A 58 12.25 -3.93 -11.18
N GLN A 59 11.49 -3.04 -11.85
CA GLN A 59 11.73 -2.62 -13.24
C GLN A 59 13.08 -1.93 -13.49
N GLU A 60 13.82 -1.57 -12.44
CA GLU A 60 15.17 -1.01 -12.54
C GLU A 60 16.26 -2.06 -12.26
N GLY A 61 15.89 -3.33 -12.09
CA GLY A 61 16.81 -4.41 -11.75
C GLY A 61 17.26 -4.42 -10.29
N LYS A 62 16.66 -3.61 -9.43
CA LYS A 62 16.98 -3.56 -7.99
C LYS A 62 16.20 -4.61 -7.23
N ILE A 63 16.88 -5.25 -6.28
CA ILE A 63 16.24 -6.20 -5.37
C ILE A 63 15.39 -5.43 -4.35
N VAL A 64 14.16 -5.87 -4.18
CA VAL A 64 13.17 -5.33 -3.24
C VAL A 64 12.75 -6.42 -2.28
N THR A 65 12.67 -6.08 -1.01
CA THR A 65 12.18 -6.95 0.07
C THR A 65 11.05 -6.26 0.83
N LEU A 66 10.32 -7.01 1.65
CA LEU A 66 9.28 -6.41 2.49
C LEU A 66 9.85 -5.34 3.43
N ASP A 67 11.11 -5.49 3.89
CA ASP A 67 11.80 -4.49 4.72
C ASP A 67 11.97 -3.14 4.00
N SER A 68 12.13 -3.15 2.67
CA SER A 68 12.22 -1.91 1.85
C SER A 68 10.93 -1.09 1.88
N LEU A 69 9.83 -1.70 2.28
CA LEU A 69 8.49 -1.11 2.34
C LEU A 69 8.04 -0.78 3.77
N ARG A 70 8.87 -1.07 4.79
CA ARG A 70 8.51 -0.79 6.19
C ARG A 70 8.20 0.69 6.43
N GLY A 71 7.15 0.93 7.21
CA GLY A 71 6.69 2.28 7.52
C GLY A 71 5.93 2.98 6.41
N LYS A 72 5.62 2.27 5.32
CA LYS A 72 4.82 2.77 4.21
C LYS A 72 3.45 2.10 4.16
N ILE A 73 2.48 2.82 3.65
CA ILE A 73 1.19 2.27 3.23
C ILE A 73 1.39 1.69 1.83
N ILE A 74 1.15 0.39 1.68
CA ILE A 74 1.36 -0.31 0.42
C ILE A 74 0.03 -0.46 -0.30
N ILE A 75 -0.02 -0.02 -1.56
CA ILE A 75 -1.12 -0.30 -2.47
C ILE A 75 -0.60 -1.31 -3.49
N ALA A 76 -1.15 -2.52 -3.45
CA ALA A 76 -0.69 -3.64 -4.26
C ALA A 76 -1.75 -4.08 -5.26
N ASP A 77 -1.29 -4.47 -6.47
CA ASP A 77 -2.09 -5.18 -7.46
C ASP A 77 -1.28 -6.29 -8.14
N PHE A 78 -2.00 -7.14 -8.86
CA PHE A 78 -1.41 -8.19 -9.70
C PHE A 78 -1.64 -7.88 -11.17
N PHE A 79 -0.60 -8.09 -11.99
CA PHE A 79 -0.67 -7.84 -13.42
C PHE A 79 0.23 -8.81 -14.20
N PHE A 80 0.19 -8.73 -15.52
CA PHE A 80 1.19 -9.31 -16.44
C PHE A 80 1.24 -8.51 -17.73
N THR A 81 2.42 -8.39 -18.34
CA THR A 81 2.64 -7.46 -19.47
C THR A 81 1.99 -7.93 -20.77
N HIS A 82 1.66 -9.21 -20.89
CA HIS A 82 1.03 -9.79 -22.09
C HIS A 82 -0.51 -9.78 -22.02
N CYS A 83 -1.10 -9.16 -21.01
CA CYS A 83 -2.54 -9.02 -20.88
C CYS A 83 -3.09 -8.02 -21.90
N PRO A 84 -3.94 -8.44 -22.85
CA PRO A 84 -4.45 -7.53 -23.89
C PRO A 84 -5.63 -6.67 -23.43
N THR A 85 -6.25 -6.99 -22.29
CA THR A 85 -7.57 -6.43 -21.91
C THR A 85 -7.56 -5.67 -20.59
N ILE A 86 -7.38 -6.35 -19.47
CA ILE A 86 -7.64 -5.78 -18.13
C ILE A 86 -6.43 -5.00 -17.61
N CYS A 87 -5.21 -5.53 -17.74
CA CYS A 87 -4.03 -4.95 -17.12
C CYS A 87 -3.69 -3.52 -17.59
N PRO A 88 -3.87 -3.16 -18.89
CA PRO A 88 -3.72 -1.78 -19.31
C PRO A 88 -4.66 -0.82 -18.57
N GLY A 89 -5.93 -1.20 -18.42
CA GLY A 89 -6.92 -0.42 -17.70
C GLY A 89 -6.61 -0.31 -16.20
N LEU A 90 -6.19 -1.41 -15.59
CA LEU A 90 -5.78 -1.46 -14.18
C LEU A 90 -4.56 -0.55 -13.94
N THR A 91 -3.52 -0.65 -14.79
CA THR A 91 -2.34 0.21 -14.72
C THR A 91 -2.71 1.70 -14.82
N MET A 92 -3.63 2.06 -15.72
CA MET A 92 -4.11 3.44 -15.85
C MET A 92 -4.89 3.91 -14.61
N ASN A 93 -5.68 3.04 -13.98
CA ASN A 93 -6.41 3.38 -12.75
C ASN A 93 -5.45 3.54 -11.57
N MET A 94 -4.46 2.65 -11.44
CA MET A 94 -3.39 2.77 -10.45
C MET A 94 -2.59 4.07 -10.63
N LYS A 95 -2.27 4.43 -11.88
CA LYS A 95 -1.59 5.69 -12.20
C LYS A 95 -2.42 6.90 -11.76
N ARG A 96 -3.71 6.93 -12.10
CA ARG A 96 -4.61 8.03 -11.67
C ARG A 96 -4.67 8.15 -10.15
N LEU A 97 -4.71 7.02 -9.44
CA LEU A 97 -4.69 6.99 -7.99
C LEU A 97 -3.37 7.53 -7.43
N ALA A 98 -2.22 7.12 -7.99
CA ALA A 98 -0.91 7.60 -7.60
C ALA A 98 -0.77 9.11 -7.82
N GLU A 99 -1.20 9.61 -8.97
CA GLU A 99 -1.24 11.05 -9.29
C GLU A 99 -2.17 11.81 -8.35
N SER A 100 -3.33 11.27 -8.01
CA SER A 100 -4.29 11.90 -7.08
C SER A 100 -3.70 12.05 -5.69
N ILE A 101 -2.99 11.04 -5.19
CA ILE A 101 -2.31 11.08 -3.89
C ILE A 101 -1.16 12.09 -3.93
N HIS A 102 -0.41 12.13 -5.04
CA HIS A 102 0.71 13.06 -5.20
C HIS A 102 0.25 14.52 -5.35
N ASN A 103 -0.76 14.76 -6.17
CA ASN A 103 -1.27 16.11 -6.47
C ASN A 103 -2.22 16.65 -5.38
N GLY A 104 -2.81 15.77 -4.57
CA GLY A 104 -3.71 16.14 -3.47
C GLY A 104 -3.02 16.73 -2.25
N GLN A 105 -1.72 16.99 -2.32
CA GLN A 105 -0.94 17.50 -1.20
C GLN A 105 -1.39 18.87 -0.72
N ARG A 106 -1.87 18.91 0.51
CA ARG A 106 -1.91 20.17 1.28
C ARG A 106 -0.51 20.47 1.80
N VAL A 107 -0.15 21.75 1.89
CA VAL A 107 1.13 22.18 2.47
C VAL A 107 1.32 21.53 3.84
N GLY A 108 2.39 20.74 4.01
CA GLY A 108 2.66 19.98 5.24
C GLY A 108 2.17 18.52 5.24
N ASP A 109 1.47 18.06 4.22
CA ASP A 109 1.05 16.66 4.10
C ASP A 109 2.23 15.78 3.64
N ARG A 110 2.52 14.73 4.41
CA ARG A 110 3.57 13.74 4.10
C ARG A 110 3.01 12.46 3.49
N THR A 111 1.72 12.44 3.16
CA THR A 111 0.99 11.23 2.72
C THR A 111 1.63 10.60 1.50
N ASN A 112 2.14 11.38 0.54
CA ASN A 112 2.78 10.85 -0.67
C ASN A 112 4.08 10.09 -0.39
N LYS A 113 4.84 10.48 0.64
CA LYS A 113 6.06 9.77 1.04
C LYS A 113 5.78 8.49 1.80
N GLN A 114 4.57 8.38 2.38
CA GLN A 114 4.13 7.23 3.16
C GLN A 114 3.41 6.17 2.29
N VAL A 115 2.91 6.55 1.10
CA VAL A 115 2.24 5.61 0.20
C VAL A 115 3.20 5.13 -0.86
N HIS A 116 3.27 3.83 -1.06
CA HIS A 116 4.06 3.20 -2.11
C HIS A 116 3.21 2.18 -2.87
N PHE A 117 3.33 2.19 -4.19
CA PHE A 117 2.61 1.29 -5.06
C PHE A 117 3.50 0.12 -5.45
N ILE A 118 2.93 -1.08 -5.48
CA ILE A 118 3.59 -2.27 -6.01
C ILE A 118 2.64 -3.02 -6.92
N SER A 119 3.12 -3.43 -8.09
CA SER A 119 2.42 -4.34 -8.99
C SER A 119 3.25 -5.61 -9.15
N LEU A 120 2.68 -6.75 -8.75
CA LEU A 120 3.36 -8.04 -8.79
C LEU A 120 2.99 -8.76 -10.09
N SER A 121 4.00 -9.19 -10.86
CA SER A 121 3.74 -9.98 -12.05
C SER A 121 3.38 -11.41 -11.71
N ILE A 122 2.21 -11.86 -12.16
CA ILE A 122 1.80 -13.26 -12.02
C ILE A 122 2.39 -14.19 -13.10
N ASP A 123 3.14 -13.63 -14.05
CA ASP A 123 3.80 -14.35 -15.14
C ASP A 123 5.30 -14.00 -15.23
N PRO A 124 6.07 -14.25 -14.15
CA PRO A 124 7.47 -13.81 -14.07
C PRO A 124 8.38 -14.48 -15.11
N GLU A 125 7.97 -15.60 -15.69
CA GLU A 125 8.74 -16.29 -16.75
C GLU A 125 8.80 -15.46 -18.04
N ARG A 126 7.74 -14.70 -18.35
CA ARG A 126 7.67 -13.81 -19.51
C ARG A 126 7.91 -12.35 -19.18
N ASP A 127 7.72 -11.97 -17.94
CA ASP A 127 7.86 -10.58 -17.46
C ASP A 127 9.27 -10.37 -16.90
N SER A 128 10.27 -10.33 -17.79
CA SER A 128 11.65 -9.96 -17.42
C SER A 128 11.74 -8.51 -16.94
N VAL A 129 12.85 -8.15 -16.33
CA VAL A 129 13.14 -6.77 -15.88
C VAL A 129 13.01 -5.78 -17.02
N GLU A 130 13.55 -6.11 -18.20
CA GLU A 130 13.47 -5.28 -19.40
C GLU A 130 12.02 -5.10 -19.85
N ARG A 131 11.20 -6.16 -19.73
CA ARG A 131 9.79 -6.14 -20.08
C ARG A 131 9.00 -5.27 -19.12
N LEU A 132 9.29 -5.37 -17.81
CA LEU A 132 8.72 -4.48 -16.81
C LEU A 132 9.15 -3.03 -17.02
N LYS A 133 10.42 -2.80 -17.38
CA LYS A 133 10.92 -1.47 -17.71
C LYS A 133 10.18 -0.86 -18.89
N TYR A 134 10.01 -1.64 -19.98
CA TYR A 134 9.23 -1.22 -21.15
C TYR A 134 7.79 -0.85 -20.76
N TRP A 135 7.14 -1.66 -19.90
CA TRP A 135 5.79 -1.36 -19.40
C TRP A 135 5.76 -0.08 -18.58
N ALA A 136 6.71 0.09 -17.67
CA ALA A 136 6.84 1.29 -16.85
C ALA A 136 7.01 2.56 -17.70
N ASP A 137 7.87 2.51 -18.70
CA ASP A 137 8.12 3.63 -19.60
C ASP A 137 6.88 3.97 -20.44
N ARG A 138 6.19 2.94 -20.97
CA ARG A 138 4.96 3.10 -21.74
C ARG A 138 3.87 3.83 -20.95
N TYR A 139 3.72 3.52 -19.68
CA TYR A 139 2.71 4.12 -18.80
C TYR A 139 3.25 5.28 -17.97
N GLN A 140 4.52 5.66 -18.16
CA GLN A 140 5.18 6.74 -17.42
C GLN A 140 5.08 6.55 -15.91
N ILE A 141 5.39 5.35 -15.44
CA ILE A 141 5.36 4.98 -14.02
C ILE A 141 6.61 5.57 -13.35
N ASN A 142 6.41 6.32 -12.27
CA ASN A 142 7.51 6.87 -11.48
C ASN A 142 8.11 5.79 -10.57
N PRO A 143 9.36 5.36 -10.76
CA PRO A 143 9.99 4.30 -9.97
C PRO A 143 10.22 4.65 -8.50
N ASP A 144 10.20 5.94 -8.13
CA ASP A 144 10.32 6.36 -6.73
C ASP A 144 9.04 6.09 -5.91
N GLN A 145 7.92 5.91 -6.57
CA GLN A 145 6.61 5.77 -5.96
C GLN A 145 5.95 4.42 -6.25
N TRP A 146 6.32 3.79 -7.36
CA TRP A 146 5.65 2.59 -7.85
C TRP A 146 6.63 1.58 -8.45
N TRP A 147 6.68 0.40 -7.86
CA TRP A 147 7.51 -0.69 -8.33
C TRP A 147 6.68 -1.76 -9.03
N LEU A 148 7.13 -2.15 -10.22
CA LEU A 148 6.68 -3.34 -10.92
C LEU A 148 7.64 -4.47 -10.54
N LEU A 149 7.14 -5.55 -9.97
CA LEU A 149 7.97 -6.59 -9.36
C LEU A 149 7.85 -7.91 -10.12
N THR A 150 8.99 -8.54 -10.34
CA THR A 150 9.12 -9.90 -10.91
C THR A 150 10.11 -10.72 -10.11
N GLY A 151 10.08 -12.04 -10.24
CA GLY A 151 11.01 -12.94 -9.54
C GLY A 151 10.51 -14.37 -9.47
N ASP A 152 10.83 -15.07 -8.38
CA ASP A 152 10.37 -16.44 -8.19
C ASP A 152 8.85 -16.46 -7.95
N LYS A 153 8.14 -17.22 -8.76
CA LYS A 153 6.67 -17.38 -8.70
C LYS A 153 6.17 -17.86 -7.33
N LYS A 154 7.02 -18.54 -6.56
CA LYS A 154 6.66 -19.00 -5.21
C LYS A 154 6.66 -17.88 -4.16
N GLN A 155 7.23 -16.73 -4.49
CA GLN A 155 7.30 -15.55 -3.63
C GLN A 155 6.27 -14.47 -4.01
N ILE A 156 5.56 -14.67 -5.10
CA ILE A 156 4.46 -13.84 -5.60
C ILE A 156 3.13 -14.46 -5.21
#